data_33b08384589fc9e0840b1e25ff65c92b
#
_entry.id   33b08384589fc9e0840b1e25ff65c92b
#
_cell.length_a   1.000
_cell.length_b   1.000
_cell.length_c   1.000
_cell.angle_alpha   90.00
_cell.angle_beta   90.00
_cell.angle_gamma   90.00
#
_symmetry.space_group_name_H-M   'P 1'
#
loop_
_entity.id
_entity.type
_entity.pdbx_description
1 polymer ?
#
loop_
_entity_poly.entity_id
_entity_poly.type
_entity_poly.pdbx_seq_one_letter_code
_entity_poly.pdbx_strand_id
1 'polypeptide(L)'
;MGSEMCIRDRSMSAVMLLGLTACGGSNESSDGIKTFTMFTAMPGSEINDDNDVMNIIAEKTGAKLKETWLTGQTDAEAIGTIIAGGEYPDFINGGDAMMSLYDAGVLVPWDDYLEKYPNLKEMYTDKEWDNFRQEDGKIYWANVFQNTYGEDRATTHNDEAFWIQARVLEWAGYPEIKTLDQYFDLLESYADANPTMANGTKNIPYTALCEDWRYFCIENAPQFLDGYPNDGSVIVDKDTMQVVDYNTTPTAKRYFQKLNEEYQKGYVDVEFATQTYDEYIAKLSTGAVLGMCDQWWDFANNVNDVFKQQGLDEQGCNYVPLGLTIDEGMENRWHTYADTLNNSSGVAVTTSCSDIDAAFKFMNDLLDQEIHDLRFWGVEGEDYLVDENGLYYRTDEMRTKCADPTYKASHLCSYSYMPQWLGTSRDGKNAMKPEQQTSEFLDGLSTPLQKVFAAYGVDSYVDMIGSVEEEEGPWFPMYSYSGSMTTATPGGVAWVKMGEVKHEWLPKVVMAPDFESTWNQYMTAYNAANPQDFLAEMQTELERRAGL
;
A
#
# COMPACT_ATOMS: atom_id res chain seq x y z
N MET A 1 -10.39 61.49 19.90
CA MET A 1 -9.71 61.76 18.63
C MET A 1 -8.93 60.49 18.35
N GLY A 2 -9.41 59.58 17.66
CA GLY A 2 -9.61 59.29 16.25
C GLY A 2 -8.44 58.44 15.87
N SER A 3 -8.49 57.37 15.24
CA SER A 3 -9.38 56.79 14.24
C SER A 3 -9.25 55.28 14.19
N GLU A 4 -10.36 54.63 13.98
CA GLU A 4 -10.46 53.22 13.60
C GLU A 4 -9.82 52.99 12.24
N MET A 5 -9.13 51.87 12.10
CA MET A 5 -8.89 51.28 10.79
C MET A 5 -9.12 49.76 10.85
N CYS A 6 -10.34 49.39 10.48
CA CYS A 6 -10.70 48.01 10.13
C CYS A 6 -9.90 47.56 8.92
N ILE A 7 -9.04 46.60 9.11
CA ILE A 7 -8.52 45.77 7.99
C ILE A 7 -9.36 44.48 7.96
N ARG A 8 -10.30 44.43 7.03
CA ARG A 8 -10.93 43.20 6.57
C ARG A 8 -9.92 42.47 5.72
N ASP A 9 -9.32 41.46 6.27
CA ASP A 9 -8.57 40.47 5.49
C ASP A 9 -9.59 39.51 4.89
N ARG A 10 -9.77 39.63 3.59
CA ARG A 10 -10.46 38.64 2.76
C ARG A 10 -9.40 37.69 2.25
N SER A 11 -9.25 36.54 2.92
CA SER A 11 -8.59 35.40 2.34
C SER A 11 -9.39 34.96 1.10
N MET A 12 -8.90 35.33 -0.07
CA MET A 12 -9.31 34.73 -1.34
C MET A 12 -8.66 33.35 -1.41
N SER A 13 -9.43 32.33 -1.09
CA SER A 13 -9.14 30.97 -1.55
C SER A 13 -9.21 31.00 -3.09
N ALA A 14 -8.06 31.03 -3.73
CA ALA A 14 -7.97 30.82 -5.16
C ALA A 14 -8.21 29.32 -5.43
N VAL A 15 -9.46 28.97 -5.71
CA VAL A 15 -9.77 27.71 -6.38
C VAL A 15 -9.13 27.80 -7.77
N MET A 16 -7.99 27.15 -7.96
CA MET A 16 -7.47 26.88 -9.30
C MET A 16 -8.37 25.82 -9.93
N LEU A 17 -9.42 26.27 -10.61
CA LEU A 17 -10.04 25.46 -11.65
C LEU A 17 -8.97 25.33 -12.75
N LEU A 18 -8.30 24.19 -12.79
CA LEU A 18 -7.60 23.75 -13.98
C LEU A 18 -8.67 23.50 -15.05
N GLY A 19 -8.82 24.49 -15.93
CA GLY A 19 -9.66 24.35 -17.10
C GLY A 19 -9.06 23.29 -18.02
N LEU A 20 -9.60 22.09 -17.97
CA LEU A 20 -9.47 21.13 -19.05
C LEU A 20 -10.25 21.70 -20.24
N THR A 21 -9.56 22.44 -21.11
CA THR A 21 -10.12 22.77 -22.42
C THR A 21 -10.12 21.49 -23.24
N ALA A 22 -11.25 20.81 -23.28
CA ALA A 22 -11.51 19.77 -24.24
C ALA A 22 -11.53 20.36 -25.65
N CYS A 23 -10.37 20.33 -26.32
CA CYS A 23 -10.33 20.34 -27.77
C CYS A 23 -10.52 18.89 -28.22
N GLY A 24 -11.68 18.55 -28.76
CA GLY A 24 -11.91 17.33 -29.53
C GLY A 24 -11.07 17.35 -30.82
N GLY A 25 -9.80 16.99 -30.68
CA GLY A 25 -8.86 16.73 -31.75
C GLY A 25 -8.08 15.47 -31.38
N SER A 26 -7.76 14.63 -32.36
CA SER A 26 -6.89 13.46 -32.19
C SER A 26 -5.65 13.86 -31.39
N ASN A 27 -5.42 13.22 -30.23
CA ASN A 27 -4.24 13.41 -29.39
C ASN A 27 -2.98 12.75 -30.03
N GLU A 28 -2.85 12.81 -31.34
CA GLU A 28 -1.64 12.36 -32.04
C GLU A 28 -0.68 13.54 -32.19
N SER A 29 0.53 13.35 -31.68
CA SER A 29 1.64 14.27 -31.96
C SER A 29 2.02 14.19 -33.46
N SER A 30 2.79 15.18 -33.94
CA SER A 30 3.24 15.25 -35.36
C SER A 30 4.08 14.04 -35.82
N ASP A 31 4.51 13.19 -34.90
CA ASP A 31 5.29 11.96 -35.04
C ASP A 31 4.45 10.67 -34.95
N GLY A 32 3.13 10.80 -34.81
CA GLY A 32 2.21 9.65 -34.79
C GLY A 32 2.11 8.95 -33.43
N ILE A 33 2.72 9.50 -32.36
CA ILE A 33 2.63 8.98 -31.00
C ILE A 33 1.32 9.45 -30.36
N LYS A 34 0.56 8.51 -29.84
CA LYS A 34 -0.69 8.77 -29.12
C LYS A 34 -0.42 9.05 -27.64
N THR A 35 -1.03 10.09 -27.09
CA THR A 35 -0.97 10.37 -25.64
C THR A 35 -2.30 10.01 -25.00
N PHE A 36 -2.28 9.04 -24.10
CA PHE A 36 -3.39 8.71 -23.22
C PHE A 36 -3.28 9.47 -21.90
N THR A 37 -4.41 9.75 -21.29
CA THR A 37 -4.51 10.35 -19.96
C THR A 37 -4.93 9.31 -18.93
N MET A 38 -4.41 9.42 -17.71
CA MET A 38 -4.79 8.57 -16.59
C MET A 38 -4.98 9.40 -15.32
N PHE A 39 -6.00 9.03 -14.54
CA PHE A 39 -6.14 9.47 -13.16
C PHE A 39 -6.08 8.26 -12.23
N THR A 40 -5.28 8.37 -11.19
CA THR A 40 -5.19 7.36 -10.13
C THR A 40 -5.58 7.99 -8.80
N ALA A 41 -6.58 7.43 -8.13
CA ALA A 41 -7.09 7.90 -6.84
C ALA A 41 -6.18 7.50 -5.66
N MET A 42 -4.86 7.65 -5.85
CA MET A 42 -3.79 7.45 -4.87
C MET A 42 -2.72 8.53 -5.06
N PRO A 43 -1.97 8.89 -4.02
CA PRO A 43 -0.78 9.73 -4.17
C PRO A 43 0.27 9.04 -5.06
N GLY A 44 0.98 9.80 -5.88
CA GLY A 44 2.00 9.28 -6.77
C GLY A 44 3.05 10.31 -7.14
N SER A 45 4.04 9.88 -7.90
CA SER A 45 5.15 10.71 -8.34
C SER A 45 4.94 11.16 -9.78
N GLU A 46 5.21 12.43 -10.05
CA GLU A 46 5.14 12.97 -11.41
C GLU A 46 6.30 12.45 -12.27
N ILE A 47 5.97 12.13 -13.53
CA ILE A 47 6.93 11.84 -14.60
C ILE A 47 6.95 13.06 -15.52
N ASN A 48 8.14 13.56 -15.83
CA ASN A 48 8.28 14.73 -16.72
C ASN A 48 7.82 14.41 -18.14
N ASP A 49 7.21 15.36 -18.82
CA ASP A 49 6.71 15.20 -20.20
C ASP A 49 7.81 14.83 -21.23
N ASP A 50 9.09 15.07 -20.90
CA ASP A 50 10.30 14.79 -21.68
C ASP A 50 11.15 13.63 -21.13
N ASN A 51 10.56 12.80 -20.27
CA ASN A 51 11.22 11.63 -19.66
C ASN A 51 11.80 10.68 -20.72
N ASP A 52 13.05 10.26 -20.52
CA ASP A 52 13.82 9.49 -21.52
C ASP A 52 13.21 8.10 -21.76
N VAL A 53 13.00 7.31 -20.70
CA VAL A 53 12.43 5.95 -20.81
C VAL A 53 10.98 6.00 -21.33
N MET A 54 10.19 6.98 -20.91
CA MET A 54 8.85 7.21 -21.47
C MET A 54 8.90 7.41 -22.98
N ASN A 55 9.85 8.19 -23.46
CA ASN A 55 9.99 8.45 -24.90
C ASN A 55 10.42 7.18 -25.66
N ILE A 56 11.33 6.36 -25.08
CA ILE A 56 11.72 5.07 -25.67
C ILE A 56 10.50 4.12 -25.74
N ILE A 57 9.71 4.04 -24.66
CA ILE A 57 8.46 3.25 -24.64
C ILE A 57 7.49 3.76 -25.71
N ALA A 58 7.33 5.08 -25.81
CA ALA A 58 6.44 5.70 -26.80
C ALA A 58 6.84 5.41 -28.24
N GLU A 59 8.14 5.42 -28.57
CA GLU A 59 8.65 5.04 -29.90
C GLU A 59 8.38 3.57 -30.23
N LYS A 60 8.48 2.68 -29.22
CA LYS A 60 8.29 1.23 -29.41
C LYS A 60 6.81 0.84 -29.50
N THR A 61 5.94 1.47 -28.71
CA THR A 61 4.51 1.12 -28.59
C THR A 61 3.59 1.98 -29.44
N GLY A 62 4.07 3.15 -29.89
CA GLY A 62 3.26 4.18 -30.55
C GLY A 62 2.39 4.99 -29.59
N ALA A 63 2.57 4.85 -28.27
CA ALA A 63 1.76 5.55 -27.27
C ALA A 63 2.56 5.89 -26.01
N LYS A 64 2.11 6.92 -25.30
CA LYS A 64 2.57 7.30 -23.96
C LYS A 64 1.41 7.68 -23.07
N LEU A 65 1.66 7.67 -21.74
CA LEU A 65 0.67 7.95 -20.72
C LEU A 65 1.02 9.25 -20.00
N LYS A 66 0.03 10.12 -19.82
CA LYS A 66 0.09 11.25 -18.91
C LYS A 66 -0.71 10.93 -17.65
N GLU A 67 -0.01 10.71 -16.56
CA GLU A 67 -0.59 10.36 -15.27
C GLU A 67 -0.94 11.62 -14.46
N THR A 68 -2.03 11.53 -13.72
CA THR A 68 -2.45 12.49 -12.69
C THR A 68 -2.85 11.74 -11.43
N TRP A 69 -2.56 12.31 -10.28
CA TRP A 69 -2.64 11.66 -8.99
C TRP A 69 -3.61 12.38 -8.04
N LEU A 70 -4.09 11.65 -7.05
CA LEU A 70 -4.91 12.20 -5.98
C LEU A 70 -4.08 13.20 -5.16
N THR A 71 -4.63 14.38 -4.91
CA THR A 71 -4.02 15.42 -4.08
C THR A 71 -5.06 16.14 -3.23
N GLY A 72 -4.89 16.11 -1.90
CA GLY A 72 -5.67 16.93 -0.96
C GLY A 72 -7.16 16.63 -0.87
N GLN A 73 -7.60 15.45 -1.31
CA GLN A 73 -8.99 14.98 -1.31
C GLN A 73 -9.00 13.49 -0.98
N THR A 74 -10.15 12.95 -0.57
CA THR A 74 -10.38 11.51 -0.58
C THR A 74 -10.66 11.01 -2.01
N ASP A 75 -10.45 9.72 -2.25
CA ASP A 75 -10.79 9.05 -3.52
C ASP A 75 -12.28 9.22 -3.86
N ALA A 76 -13.18 9.05 -2.89
CA ALA A 76 -14.62 9.25 -3.06
C ALA A 76 -14.97 10.68 -3.51
N GLU A 77 -14.33 11.70 -2.95
CA GLU A 77 -14.53 13.10 -3.34
C GLU A 77 -14.01 13.38 -4.75
N ALA A 78 -12.82 12.86 -5.07
CA ALA A 78 -12.21 13.04 -6.39
C ALA A 78 -13.04 12.33 -7.48
N ILE A 79 -13.39 11.05 -7.28
CA ILE A 79 -14.19 10.27 -8.21
C ILE A 79 -15.60 10.85 -8.34
N GLY A 80 -16.24 11.25 -7.23
CA GLY A 80 -17.53 11.94 -7.26
C GLY A 80 -17.51 13.22 -8.09
N THR A 81 -16.42 13.98 -8.02
CA THR A 81 -16.21 15.20 -8.82
C THR A 81 -16.06 14.88 -10.31
N ILE A 82 -15.26 13.85 -10.65
CA ILE A 82 -15.07 13.38 -12.03
C ILE A 82 -16.41 12.91 -12.63
N ILE A 83 -17.18 12.12 -11.89
CA ILE A 83 -18.51 11.64 -12.32
C ILE A 83 -19.46 12.81 -12.54
N ALA A 84 -19.51 13.75 -11.61
CA ALA A 84 -20.37 14.94 -11.72
C ALA A 84 -19.98 15.85 -12.90
N GLY A 85 -18.69 15.91 -13.23
CA GLY A 85 -18.17 16.66 -14.39
C GLY A 85 -18.50 16.01 -15.73
N GLY A 86 -18.66 14.69 -15.77
CA GLY A 86 -18.94 13.93 -16.99
C GLY A 86 -17.78 13.88 -17.99
N GLU A 87 -16.58 14.28 -17.58
CA GLU A 87 -15.36 14.21 -18.37
C GLU A 87 -14.40 13.23 -17.70
N TYR A 88 -14.02 12.16 -18.40
CA TYR A 88 -13.21 11.08 -17.86
C TYR A 88 -11.88 11.00 -18.60
N PRO A 89 -10.76 10.70 -17.91
CA PRO A 89 -9.50 10.35 -18.59
C PRO A 89 -9.65 9.04 -19.37
N ASP A 90 -8.67 8.72 -20.22
CA ASP A 90 -8.68 7.47 -21.00
C ASP A 90 -8.60 6.24 -20.11
N PHE A 91 -7.71 6.29 -19.09
CA PHE A 91 -7.56 5.28 -18.04
C PHE A 91 -7.91 5.87 -16.67
N ILE A 92 -8.45 5.05 -15.80
CA ILE A 92 -8.78 5.45 -14.44
C ILE A 92 -8.57 4.31 -13.45
N ASN A 93 -8.03 4.64 -12.27
CA ASN A 93 -8.07 3.78 -11.09
C ASN A 93 -8.78 4.58 -9.99
N GLY A 94 -9.94 4.10 -9.58
CA GLY A 94 -10.83 4.82 -8.66
C GLY A 94 -10.55 4.58 -7.18
N GLY A 95 -9.52 3.78 -6.83
CA GLY A 95 -9.30 3.38 -5.45
C GLY A 95 -10.54 2.66 -4.89
N ASP A 96 -10.90 2.95 -3.64
CA ASP A 96 -12.09 2.39 -2.99
C ASP A 96 -13.41 2.89 -3.63
N ALA A 97 -13.38 3.96 -4.42
CA ALA A 97 -14.53 4.47 -5.15
C ALA A 97 -14.75 3.83 -6.54
N MET A 98 -14.04 2.73 -6.86
CA MET A 98 -14.11 2.07 -8.18
C MET A 98 -15.53 1.65 -8.56
N MET A 99 -16.33 1.14 -7.62
CA MET A 99 -17.73 0.76 -7.85
C MET A 99 -18.59 1.94 -8.27
N SER A 100 -18.31 3.17 -7.83
CA SER A 100 -19.06 4.36 -8.26
C SER A 100 -18.89 4.65 -9.75
N LEU A 101 -17.73 4.35 -10.32
CA LEU A 101 -17.47 4.45 -11.77
C LEU A 101 -18.23 3.36 -12.55
N TYR A 102 -18.27 2.14 -12.01
CA TYR A 102 -19.06 1.05 -12.59
C TYR A 102 -20.54 1.38 -12.61
N ASP A 103 -21.10 1.82 -11.48
CA ASP A 103 -22.51 2.22 -11.35
C ASP A 103 -22.88 3.40 -12.27
N ALA A 104 -21.94 4.31 -12.51
CA ALA A 104 -22.11 5.39 -13.47
C ALA A 104 -22.10 4.91 -14.95
N GLY A 105 -21.74 3.66 -15.22
CA GLY A 105 -21.71 3.06 -16.55
C GLY A 105 -20.64 3.66 -17.49
N VAL A 106 -19.53 4.13 -16.93
CA VAL A 106 -18.50 4.86 -17.68
C VAL A 106 -17.26 4.02 -18.00
N LEU A 107 -17.27 2.74 -17.66
CA LEU A 107 -16.16 1.82 -17.89
C LEU A 107 -16.40 0.92 -19.11
N VAL A 108 -15.33 0.53 -19.77
CA VAL A 108 -15.33 -0.36 -20.94
C VAL A 108 -15.15 -1.80 -20.49
N PRO A 109 -15.99 -2.77 -20.92
CA PRO A 109 -15.76 -4.18 -20.63
C PRO A 109 -14.52 -4.71 -21.36
N TRP A 110 -13.73 -5.56 -20.66
CA TRP A 110 -12.45 -6.07 -21.15
C TRP A 110 -12.55 -7.36 -21.97
N ASP A 111 -13.64 -8.12 -21.86
CA ASP A 111 -13.74 -9.50 -22.35
C ASP A 111 -13.31 -9.66 -23.81
N ASP A 112 -13.80 -8.82 -24.74
CA ASP A 112 -13.42 -8.89 -26.15
C ASP A 112 -11.95 -8.52 -26.40
N TYR A 113 -11.37 -7.68 -25.54
CA TYR A 113 -9.99 -7.23 -25.66
C TYR A 113 -9.01 -8.26 -25.06
N LEU A 114 -9.37 -8.97 -23.99
CA LEU A 114 -8.58 -10.08 -23.46
C LEU A 114 -8.40 -11.18 -24.50
N GLU A 115 -9.43 -11.48 -25.30
CA GLU A 115 -9.28 -12.44 -26.40
C GLU A 115 -8.38 -11.94 -27.55
N LYS A 116 -8.24 -10.62 -27.69
CA LYS A 116 -7.43 -9.99 -28.74
C LYS A 116 -5.98 -9.79 -28.35
N TYR A 117 -5.70 -9.54 -27.06
CA TYR A 117 -4.42 -9.09 -26.55
C TYR A 117 -3.82 -10.15 -25.59
N PRO A 118 -2.96 -11.04 -26.08
CA PRO A 118 -2.52 -12.23 -25.37
C PRO A 118 -1.72 -11.94 -24.09
N ASN A 119 -0.85 -10.90 -24.07
CA ASN A 119 -0.10 -10.58 -22.86
C ASN A 119 -1.03 -10.14 -21.71
N LEU A 120 -2.08 -9.38 -22.02
CA LEU A 120 -3.10 -9.03 -21.04
C LEU A 120 -3.83 -10.27 -20.53
N LYS A 121 -4.23 -11.16 -21.45
CA LYS A 121 -4.92 -12.40 -21.06
C LYS A 121 -4.05 -13.28 -20.17
N GLU A 122 -2.75 -13.39 -20.48
CA GLU A 122 -1.79 -14.18 -19.73
C GLU A 122 -1.42 -13.58 -18.36
N MET A 123 -1.85 -12.35 -18.05
CA MET A 123 -1.57 -11.73 -16.74
C MET A 123 -2.19 -12.51 -15.58
N TYR A 124 -3.32 -13.15 -15.83
CA TYR A 124 -4.07 -13.97 -14.89
C TYR A 124 -4.51 -15.29 -15.55
N THR A 125 -4.69 -16.34 -14.75
CA THR A 125 -5.40 -17.55 -15.16
C THR A 125 -6.87 -17.26 -15.42
N ASP A 126 -7.58 -18.13 -16.16
CA ASP A 126 -9.02 -17.98 -16.39
C ASP A 126 -9.82 -17.91 -15.05
N LYS A 127 -9.40 -18.68 -14.03
CA LYS A 127 -9.99 -18.68 -12.69
C LYS A 127 -9.78 -17.33 -11.99
N GLU A 128 -8.58 -16.77 -12.09
CA GLU A 128 -8.25 -15.48 -11.49
C GLU A 128 -8.99 -14.33 -12.21
N TRP A 129 -9.10 -14.39 -13.54
CA TRP A 129 -9.93 -13.44 -14.29
C TRP A 129 -11.40 -13.46 -13.85
N ASP A 130 -11.95 -14.63 -13.49
CA ASP A 130 -13.32 -14.74 -13.01
C ASP A 130 -13.55 -13.98 -11.69
N ASN A 131 -12.51 -13.74 -10.87
CA ASN A 131 -12.62 -12.90 -9.67
C ASN A 131 -12.91 -11.42 -9.97
N PHE A 132 -12.56 -10.93 -11.16
CA PHE A 132 -12.82 -9.54 -11.57
C PHE A 132 -14.18 -9.35 -12.23
N ARG A 133 -14.98 -10.42 -12.42
CA ARG A 133 -16.31 -10.29 -13.03
C ARG A 133 -17.29 -9.60 -12.11
N GLN A 134 -17.93 -8.58 -12.65
CA GLN A 134 -18.97 -7.84 -11.98
C GLN A 134 -20.34 -8.56 -12.11
N GLU A 135 -21.40 -8.00 -11.51
CA GLU A 135 -22.75 -8.59 -11.48
C GLU A 135 -23.31 -8.95 -12.88
N ASP A 136 -22.93 -8.22 -13.92
CA ASP A 136 -23.32 -8.48 -15.31
C ASP A 136 -22.48 -9.57 -16.00
N GLY A 137 -21.54 -10.19 -15.27
CA GLY A 137 -20.65 -11.25 -15.74
C GLY A 137 -19.45 -10.76 -16.55
N LYS A 138 -19.18 -9.45 -16.62
CA LYS A 138 -18.08 -8.88 -17.39
C LYS A 138 -16.98 -8.31 -16.50
N ILE A 139 -15.78 -8.19 -17.07
CA ILE A 139 -14.59 -7.60 -16.44
C ILE A 139 -14.47 -6.15 -16.90
N TYR A 140 -14.25 -5.21 -15.98
CA TYR A 140 -14.11 -3.78 -16.27
C TYR A 140 -12.80 -3.17 -15.80
N TRP A 141 -12.10 -3.81 -14.86
CA TRP A 141 -10.79 -3.42 -14.37
C TRP A 141 -10.00 -4.64 -13.91
N ALA A 142 -8.71 -4.44 -13.73
CA ALA A 142 -7.83 -5.42 -13.10
C ALA A 142 -6.87 -4.72 -12.15
N ASN A 143 -6.67 -5.30 -10.98
CA ASN A 143 -5.61 -4.92 -10.06
C ASN A 143 -4.25 -5.35 -10.67
N VAL A 144 -3.17 -4.63 -10.36
CA VAL A 144 -1.86 -4.86 -10.99
C VAL A 144 -0.74 -5.20 -9.97
N PHE A 145 -1.09 -5.32 -8.69
CA PHE A 145 -0.14 -5.52 -7.58
C PHE A 145 -0.34 -6.85 -6.85
N GLN A 146 -0.90 -7.87 -7.50
CA GLN A 146 -1.23 -9.12 -6.85
C GLN A 146 -0.31 -10.25 -7.29
N ASN A 147 -0.09 -11.19 -6.39
CA ASN A 147 0.43 -12.50 -6.73
C ASN A 147 -0.54 -13.21 -7.68
N THR A 148 -0.02 -13.90 -8.65
CA THR A 148 -0.79 -14.54 -9.71
C THR A 148 -0.38 -16.00 -9.84
N TYR A 149 -1.22 -16.82 -10.47
CA TYR A 149 -0.98 -18.25 -10.67
C TYR A 149 -0.90 -19.06 -9.38
N GLY A 150 -1.49 -18.58 -8.28
CA GLY A 150 -1.43 -19.23 -6.99
C GLY A 150 -0.02 -19.32 -6.39
N GLU A 151 0.90 -18.43 -6.79
CA GLU A 151 2.29 -18.41 -6.33
C GLU A 151 2.59 -17.09 -5.62
N ASP A 152 3.12 -17.19 -4.40
CA ASP A 152 3.75 -16.03 -3.75
C ASP A 152 5.13 -15.80 -4.37
N ARG A 153 5.30 -14.64 -5.00
CA ARG A 153 6.54 -14.25 -5.68
C ARG A 153 7.20 -13.05 -5.01
N ALA A 154 6.69 -12.62 -3.86
CA ALA A 154 7.20 -11.46 -3.15
C ALA A 154 8.52 -11.77 -2.45
N THR A 155 9.55 -10.96 -2.70
CA THR A 155 10.77 -10.88 -1.87
C THR A 155 10.67 -9.75 -0.86
N THR A 156 9.79 -8.79 -1.11
CA THR A 156 9.48 -7.69 -0.22
C THR A 156 8.15 -7.97 0.47
N HIS A 157 8.14 -7.96 1.80
CA HIS A 157 6.88 -7.94 2.54
C HIS A 157 6.24 -6.56 2.36
N ASN A 158 5.29 -6.47 1.45
CA ASN A 158 4.66 -5.20 1.08
C ASN A 158 3.50 -4.81 2.01
N ASP A 159 3.05 -5.76 2.80
CA ASP A 159 1.90 -5.63 3.69
C ASP A 159 2.28 -5.07 5.07
N GLU A 160 1.37 -5.20 6.01
CA GLU A 160 1.49 -4.68 7.36
C GLU A 160 2.44 -5.51 8.22
N ALA A 161 3.27 -4.81 9.01
CA ALA A 161 4.14 -5.41 10.01
C ALA A 161 4.42 -4.44 11.16
N PHE A 162 4.94 -4.96 12.27
CA PHE A 162 5.69 -4.15 13.21
C PHE A 162 7.10 -3.93 12.66
N TRP A 163 7.43 -2.70 12.37
CA TRP A 163 8.74 -2.32 11.83
C TRP A 163 9.65 -1.84 12.94
N ILE A 164 10.93 -2.19 12.85
CA ILE A 164 11.97 -1.75 13.81
C ILE A 164 13.22 -1.34 13.06
N GLN A 165 13.91 -0.29 13.52
CA GLN A 165 15.15 0.15 12.90
C GLN A 165 16.30 -0.85 13.11
N ALA A 166 17.11 -1.07 12.06
CA ALA A 166 18.27 -1.96 12.09
C ALA A 166 19.26 -1.64 13.22
N ARG A 167 19.47 -0.35 13.52
CA ARG A 167 20.36 0.09 14.63
C ARG A 167 19.88 -0.35 16.02
N VAL A 168 18.58 -0.52 16.21
CA VAL A 168 18.02 -1.01 17.49
C VAL A 168 18.37 -2.48 17.66
N LEU A 169 18.23 -3.28 16.61
CA LEU A 169 18.61 -4.70 16.59
C LEU A 169 20.12 -4.89 16.77
N GLU A 170 20.93 -4.10 16.05
CA GLU A 170 22.41 -4.14 16.18
C GLU A 170 22.85 -3.80 17.60
N TRP A 171 22.29 -2.75 18.22
CA TRP A 171 22.59 -2.36 19.59
C TRP A 171 22.28 -3.47 20.61
N ALA A 172 21.20 -4.19 20.41
CA ALA A 172 20.75 -5.29 21.26
C ALA A 172 21.45 -6.63 20.98
N GLY A 173 22.28 -6.71 19.93
CA GLY A 173 22.98 -7.94 19.55
C GLY A 173 22.10 -8.94 18.81
N TYR A 174 21.09 -8.45 18.07
CA TYR A 174 20.18 -9.22 17.24
C TYR A 174 19.35 -10.26 18.01
N PRO A 175 18.57 -9.84 19.02
CA PRO A 175 17.73 -10.76 19.79
C PRO A 175 16.58 -11.31 18.95
N GLU A 176 16.13 -12.50 19.27
CA GLU A 176 14.88 -13.02 18.75
C GLU A 176 13.71 -12.28 19.41
N ILE A 177 12.81 -11.68 18.60
CA ILE A 177 11.66 -10.89 19.05
C ILE A 177 10.42 -11.52 18.45
N LYS A 178 9.55 -12.07 19.30
CA LYS A 178 8.33 -12.81 18.87
C LYS A 178 7.04 -12.21 19.37
N THR A 179 7.09 -11.41 20.44
CA THR A 179 5.88 -10.90 21.06
C THR A 179 5.85 -9.39 21.09
N LEU A 180 4.63 -8.84 21.20
CA LEU A 180 4.39 -7.42 21.37
C LEU A 180 5.13 -6.85 22.58
N ASP A 181 5.18 -7.59 23.71
CA ASP A 181 5.88 -7.14 24.91
C ASP A 181 7.39 -7.06 24.68
N GLN A 182 8.00 -8.09 24.07
CA GLN A 182 9.44 -8.07 23.74
C GLN A 182 9.80 -6.91 22.82
N TYR A 183 8.93 -6.58 21.87
CA TYR A 183 9.14 -5.45 20.96
C TYR A 183 9.18 -4.12 21.71
N PHE A 184 8.19 -3.83 22.55
CA PHE A 184 8.16 -2.57 23.31
C PHE A 184 9.27 -2.51 24.36
N ASP A 185 9.57 -3.61 25.07
CA ASP A 185 10.68 -3.68 26.02
C ASP A 185 12.03 -3.34 25.38
N LEU A 186 12.23 -3.76 24.11
CA LEU A 186 13.42 -3.41 23.35
C LEU A 186 13.45 -1.92 22.95
N LEU A 187 12.34 -1.38 22.46
CA LEU A 187 12.24 0.05 22.10
C LEU A 187 12.47 0.95 23.32
N GLU A 188 11.86 0.62 24.48
CA GLU A 188 12.10 1.32 25.75
C GLU A 188 13.57 1.29 26.12
N SER A 189 14.18 0.09 26.16
CA SER A 189 15.58 -0.09 26.56
C SER A 189 16.54 0.68 25.66
N TYR A 190 16.27 0.67 24.34
CA TYR A 190 17.09 1.43 23.40
C TYR A 190 16.93 2.94 23.60
N ALA A 191 15.71 3.44 23.73
CA ALA A 191 15.43 4.86 23.89
C ALA A 191 16.00 5.45 25.18
N ASP A 192 15.95 4.68 26.26
CA ASP A 192 16.55 5.08 27.55
C ASP A 192 18.08 5.19 27.46
N ALA A 193 18.71 4.24 26.77
CA ALA A 193 20.15 4.26 26.56
C ALA A 193 20.60 5.28 25.49
N ASN A 194 19.75 5.56 24.52
CA ASN A 194 20.01 6.42 23.37
C ASN A 194 18.86 7.44 23.18
N PRO A 195 18.72 8.45 24.06
CA PRO A 195 17.59 9.36 24.00
C PRO A 195 17.58 10.28 22.76
N THR A 196 18.73 10.42 22.11
CA THR A 196 18.89 11.26 20.92
C THR A 196 19.79 10.57 19.87
N MET A 197 19.57 10.91 18.61
CA MET A 197 20.47 10.63 17.52
C MET A 197 21.78 11.43 17.66
N ALA A 198 22.79 11.09 16.88
CA ALA A 198 24.08 11.79 16.87
C ALA A 198 23.96 13.29 16.51
N ASN A 199 22.98 13.66 15.71
CA ASN A 199 22.68 15.05 15.33
C ASN A 199 21.90 15.83 16.42
N GLY A 200 21.54 15.18 17.54
CA GLY A 200 20.78 15.76 18.64
C GLY A 200 19.25 15.64 18.52
N THR A 201 18.72 15.08 17.45
CA THR A 201 17.28 14.82 17.30
C THR A 201 16.83 13.79 18.33
N LYS A 202 15.76 14.06 19.06
CA LYS A 202 15.20 13.15 20.06
C LYS A 202 14.63 11.90 19.36
N ASN A 203 15.00 10.73 19.84
CA ASN A 203 14.40 9.48 19.38
C ASN A 203 12.94 9.39 19.84
N ILE A 204 12.09 8.87 18.98
CA ILE A 204 10.68 8.58 19.19
C ILE A 204 10.55 7.06 19.17
N PRO A 205 10.32 6.40 20.31
CA PRO A 205 10.32 4.96 20.37
C PRO A 205 9.28 4.32 19.46
N TYR A 206 8.04 4.83 19.49
CA TYR A 206 6.95 4.32 18.68
C TYR A 206 6.03 5.46 18.21
N THR A 207 5.58 5.41 16.97
CA THR A 207 4.51 6.26 16.44
C THR A 207 3.48 5.42 15.70
N ALA A 208 2.31 6.00 15.42
CA ALA A 208 1.27 5.42 14.57
C ALA A 208 0.62 6.53 13.77
N LEU A 209 -0.10 6.18 12.70
CA LEU A 209 -0.88 7.10 11.90
C LEU A 209 -2.38 6.85 12.14
N CYS A 210 -3.14 7.93 12.40
CA CYS A 210 -4.58 7.89 12.64
C CYS A 210 -5.27 8.91 11.73
N GLU A 211 -5.02 8.86 10.44
CA GLU A 211 -5.59 9.78 9.47
C GLU A 211 -6.35 9.01 8.38
N ASP A 212 -7.60 9.41 8.18
CA ASP A 212 -8.47 8.90 7.13
C ASP A 212 -8.51 7.36 7.10
N TRP A 213 -8.45 6.73 5.93
CA TRP A 213 -8.45 5.28 5.77
C TRP A 213 -7.20 4.58 6.37
N ARG A 214 -6.13 5.32 6.65
CA ARG A 214 -4.87 4.81 7.25
C ARG A 214 -4.98 4.43 8.73
N TYR A 215 -6.18 4.44 9.29
CA TYR A 215 -6.38 3.92 10.65
C TYR A 215 -5.96 2.44 10.82
N PHE A 216 -5.77 1.69 9.73
CA PHE A 216 -5.24 0.34 9.78
C PHE A 216 -3.93 0.26 10.58
N CYS A 217 -3.08 1.30 10.54
CA CYS A 217 -1.83 1.38 11.32
C CYS A 217 -2.01 1.19 12.83
N ILE A 218 -3.22 1.35 13.35
CA ILE A 218 -3.53 1.18 14.77
C ILE A 218 -4.61 0.12 15.02
N GLU A 219 -5.51 -0.10 14.09
CA GLU A 219 -6.68 -0.96 14.34
C GLU A 219 -6.53 -2.41 13.89
N ASN A 220 -5.65 -2.70 12.91
CA ASN A 220 -5.52 -4.06 12.36
C ASN A 220 -4.61 -4.98 13.18
N ALA A 221 -3.61 -4.46 13.89
CA ALA A 221 -2.64 -5.27 14.62
C ALA A 221 -3.25 -6.39 15.50
N PRO A 222 -4.41 -6.22 16.16
CA PRO A 222 -4.98 -7.30 16.97
C PRO A 222 -5.23 -8.62 16.25
N GLN A 223 -5.62 -8.59 14.97
CA GLN A 223 -5.86 -9.83 14.21
C GLN A 223 -4.56 -10.63 14.00
N PHE A 224 -3.48 -9.95 13.62
CA PHE A 224 -2.18 -10.57 13.42
C PHE A 224 -1.58 -11.08 14.73
N LEU A 225 -1.68 -10.27 15.79
CA LEU A 225 -1.21 -10.64 17.12
C LEU A 225 -1.94 -11.88 17.66
N ASP A 226 -3.15 -12.15 17.19
CA ASP A 226 -3.96 -13.32 17.51
C ASP A 226 -3.72 -14.49 16.54
N GLY A 227 -2.74 -14.37 15.64
CA GLY A 227 -2.31 -15.43 14.72
C GLY A 227 -3.21 -15.60 13.49
N TYR A 228 -3.87 -14.55 13.04
CA TYR A 228 -4.70 -14.56 11.84
C TYR A 228 -4.09 -13.70 10.72
N PRO A 229 -4.40 -13.99 9.46
CA PRO A 229 -3.89 -13.24 8.32
C PRO A 229 -4.51 -11.84 8.22
N ASN A 230 -3.91 -10.98 7.38
CA ASN A 230 -4.41 -9.63 7.13
C ASN A 230 -5.74 -9.65 6.40
N ASP A 231 -6.82 -9.36 7.10
CA ASP A 231 -8.13 -9.15 6.49
C ASP A 231 -8.62 -7.70 6.65
N GLY A 232 -8.40 -7.08 7.83
CA GLY A 232 -8.83 -5.71 8.10
C GLY A 232 -10.33 -5.55 8.36
N SER A 233 -11.11 -6.63 8.26
CA SER A 233 -12.55 -6.62 8.51
C SER A 233 -13.01 -7.63 9.55
N VAL A 234 -12.72 -8.89 9.37
CA VAL A 234 -13.07 -10.00 10.27
C VAL A 234 -11.96 -11.03 10.35
N ILE A 235 -11.97 -11.83 11.41
CA ILE A 235 -11.25 -13.10 11.49
C ILE A 235 -12.18 -14.20 10.99
N VAL A 236 -11.67 -15.16 10.24
CA VAL A 236 -12.36 -16.41 9.92
C VAL A 236 -11.74 -17.54 10.75
N ASP A 237 -12.54 -18.10 11.66
CA ASP A 237 -12.18 -19.32 12.36
C ASP A 237 -12.35 -20.51 11.40
N LYS A 238 -11.23 -21.09 10.94
CA LYS A 238 -11.21 -22.19 9.94
C LYS A 238 -11.84 -23.47 10.45
N ASP A 239 -11.83 -23.72 11.76
CA ASP A 239 -12.39 -24.94 12.36
C ASP A 239 -13.93 -24.91 12.40
N THR A 240 -14.48 -23.74 12.67
CA THR A 240 -15.93 -23.54 12.80
C THR A 240 -16.58 -22.91 11.58
N MET A 241 -15.79 -22.34 10.67
CA MET A 241 -16.24 -21.55 9.53
C MET A 241 -17.15 -20.39 9.98
N GLN A 242 -16.73 -19.70 11.03
CA GLN A 242 -17.45 -18.54 11.58
C GLN A 242 -16.59 -17.29 11.47
N VAL A 243 -17.24 -16.18 11.11
CA VAL A 243 -16.61 -14.86 11.21
C VAL A 243 -16.57 -14.40 12.67
N VAL A 244 -15.45 -13.81 13.07
CA VAL A 244 -15.23 -13.28 14.41
C VAL A 244 -14.80 -11.82 14.30
N ASP A 245 -15.35 -10.99 15.15
CA ASP A 245 -14.98 -9.59 15.27
C ASP A 245 -13.68 -9.46 16.09
N TYR A 246 -12.56 -9.23 15.41
CA TYR A 246 -11.26 -9.10 16.06
C TYR A 246 -11.16 -7.86 16.98
N ASN A 247 -12.00 -6.83 16.77
CA ASN A 247 -11.99 -5.61 17.60
C ASN A 247 -12.46 -5.86 19.04
N THR A 248 -13.11 -6.99 19.30
CA THR A 248 -13.70 -7.34 20.61
C THR A 248 -12.98 -8.47 21.32
N THR A 249 -11.92 -9.03 20.73
CA THR A 249 -11.14 -10.13 21.31
C THR A 249 -10.35 -9.70 22.56
N PRO A 250 -9.96 -10.65 23.43
CA PRO A 250 -9.02 -10.35 24.51
C PRO A 250 -7.69 -9.78 24.02
N THR A 251 -7.23 -10.21 22.82
CA THR A 251 -6.01 -9.72 22.17
C THR A 251 -6.12 -8.25 21.82
N ALA A 252 -7.26 -7.81 21.26
CA ALA A 252 -7.50 -6.39 21.00
C ALA A 252 -7.37 -5.55 22.27
N LYS A 253 -8.00 -6.00 23.37
CA LYS A 253 -7.90 -5.30 24.66
C LYS A 253 -6.45 -5.23 25.17
N ARG A 254 -5.69 -6.33 25.10
CA ARG A 254 -4.27 -6.38 25.51
C ARG A 254 -3.40 -5.47 24.66
N TYR A 255 -3.61 -5.44 23.36
CA TYR A 255 -2.87 -4.58 22.44
C TYR A 255 -3.09 -3.10 22.79
N PHE A 256 -4.35 -2.64 22.89
CA PHE A 256 -4.63 -1.26 23.23
C PHE A 256 -4.22 -0.89 24.66
N GLN A 257 -4.27 -1.84 25.59
CA GLN A 257 -3.72 -1.65 26.93
C GLN A 257 -2.21 -1.44 26.90
N LYS A 258 -1.48 -2.25 26.10
CA LYS A 258 -0.04 -2.08 25.92
C LYS A 258 0.29 -0.70 25.33
N LEU A 259 -0.39 -0.30 24.27
CA LEU A 259 -0.22 1.05 23.69
C LEU A 259 -0.50 2.17 24.72
N ASN A 260 -1.53 2.00 25.54
CA ASN A 260 -1.82 2.95 26.61
C ASN A 260 -0.71 3.01 27.66
N GLU A 261 -0.21 1.86 28.13
CA GLU A 261 0.90 1.79 29.08
C GLU A 261 2.14 2.50 28.54
N GLU A 262 2.49 2.25 27.27
CA GLU A 262 3.64 2.88 26.60
C GLU A 262 3.42 4.39 26.40
N TYR A 263 2.20 4.81 26.08
CA TYR A 263 1.85 6.23 26.00
C TYR A 263 2.01 6.94 27.35
N GLN A 264 1.51 6.34 28.44
CA GLN A 264 1.63 6.90 29.79
C GLN A 264 3.09 6.99 30.27
N LYS A 265 3.95 6.09 29.81
CA LYS A 265 5.40 6.12 30.04
C LYS A 265 6.13 7.17 29.16
N GLY A 266 5.50 7.64 28.09
CA GLY A 266 6.06 8.61 27.14
C GLY A 266 6.88 7.98 26.01
N TYR A 267 6.66 6.70 25.70
CA TYR A 267 7.31 5.97 24.60
C TYR A 267 6.46 5.94 23.31
N VAL A 268 5.19 6.30 23.36
CA VAL A 268 4.38 6.54 22.16
C VAL A 268 4.38 8.03 21.85
N ASP A 269 4.54 8.38 20.59
CA ASP A 269 4.49 9.75 20.08
C ASP A 269 3.19 10.45 20.49
N VAL A 270 3.30 11.63 21.07
CA VAL A 270 2.13 12.39 21.55
C VAL A 270 1.25 12.94 20.42
N GLU A 271 1.80 13.03 19.22
CA GLU A 271 1.10 13.54 18.03
C GLU A 271 0.46 12.42 17.17
N PHE A 272 0.63 11.15 17.54
CA PHE A 272 0.18 10.01 16.73
C PHE A 272 -1.28 10.10 16.27
N ALA A 273 -2.15 10.69 17.10
CA ALA A 273 -3.59 10.79 16.86
C ALA A 273 -4.02 12.04 16.06
N THR A 274 -3.10 12.94 15.76
CA THR A 274 -3.41 14.24 15.14
C THR A 274 -2.50 14.61 13.99
N GLN A 275 -1.40 13.88 13.78
CA GLN A 275 -0.48 14.10 12.65
C GLN A 275 -1.15 13.70 11.35
N THR A 276 -0.90 14.48 10.31
CA THR A 276 -1.25 14.12 8.94
C THR A 276 -0.26 13.11 8.36
N TYR A 277 -0.62 12.48 7.24
CA TYR A 277 0.28 11.58 6.51
C TYR A 277 1.61 12.28 6.14
N ASP A 278 1.55 13.51 5.64
CA ASP A 278 2.76 14.27 5.30
C ASP A 278 3.65 14.53 6.52
N GLU A 279 3.05 14.85 7.68
CA GLU A 279 3.76 15.04 8.95
C GLU A 279 4.36 13.72 9.46
N TYR A 280 3.64 12.62 9.31
CA TYR A 280 4.11 11.28 9.64
C TYR A 280 5.33 10.89 8.79
N ILE A 281 5.24 11.00 7.46
CA ILE A 281 6.36 10.73 6.54
C ILE A 281 7.55 11.64 6.81
N ALA A 282 7.31 12.93 7.05
CA ALA A 282 8.38 13.86 7.41
C ALA A 282 9.07 13.45 8.72
N LYS A 283 8.31 12.99 9.72
CA LYS A 283 8.82 12.51 11.01
C LYS A 283 9.66 11.24 10.85
N LEU A 284 9.16 10.22 10.11
CA LEU A 284 9.92 9.01 9.76
C LEU A 284 11.23 9.37 9.05
N SER A 285 11.17 10.28 8.08
CA SER A 285 12.32 10.71 7.26
C SER A 285 13.43 11.39 8.04
N THR A 286 13.19 11.80 9.30
CA THR A 286 14.27 12.28 10.20
C THR A 286 15.19 11.15 10.67
N GLY A 287 14.78 9.87 10.56
CA GLY A 287 15.44 8.71 11.14
C GLY A 287 15.23 8.56 12.65
N ALA A 288 14.46 9.44 13.30
CA ALA A 288 14.32 9.45 14.76
C ALA A 288 13.28 8.45 15.29
N VAL A 289 12.34 7.98 14.47
CA VAL A 289 11.32 7.01 14.87
C VAL A 289 11.95 5.61 14.89
N LEU A 290 11.89 4.93 16.03
CA LEU A 290 12.52 3.63 16.20
C LEU A 290 11.66 2.47 15.71
N GLY A 291 10.34 2.60 15.79
CA GLY A 291 9.40 1.58 15.34
C GLY A 291 7.97 2.12 15.14
N MET A 292 7.19 1.39 14.36
CA MET A 292 5.78 1.62 14.07
C MET A 292 5.11 0.33 13.60
N CYS A 293 3.79 0.35 13.50
CA CYS A 293 3.01 -0.65 12.74
C CYS A 293 2.44 0.03 11.50
N ASP A 294 2.76 -0.47 10.32
CA ASP A 294 2.38 0.14 9.05
C ASP A 294 2.56 -0.86 7.90
N GLN A 295 2.09 -0.52 6.72
CA GLN A 295 2.33 -1.26 5.49
C GLN A 295 3.55 -0.69 4.74
N TRP A 296 4.40 -1.57 4.20
CA TRP A 296 5.63 -1.17 3.51
C TRP A 296 5.38 -0.13 2.42
N TRP A 297 4.38 -0.34 1.58
CA TRP A 297 4.06 0.55 0.48
C TRP A 297 3.65 1.97 0.94
N ASP A 298 3.10 2.13 2.15
CA ASP A 298 2.63 3.43 2.65
C ASP A 298 3.79 4.35 3.04
N PHE A 299 4.86 3.82 3.62
CA PHE A 299 5.97 4.66 4.09
C PHE A 299 7.30 4.48 3.33
N ALA A 300 7.64 3.25 2.94
CA ALA A 300 9.02 2.90 2.60
C ALA A 300 9.56 3.59 1.35
N ASN A 301 8.73 3.74 0.32
CA ASN A 301 9.12 4.41 -0.92
C ASN A 301 9.55 5.87 -0.71
N ASN A 302 8.87 6.57 0.22
CA ASN A 302 9.17 7.96 0.53
C ASN A 302 10.34 8.09 1.52
N VAL A 303 10.44 7.19 2.49
CA VAL A 303 11.38 7.28 3.60
C VAL A 303 12.76 6.75 3.24
N ASN A 304 12.85 5.60 2.54
CA ASN A 304 14.12 4.97 2.22
C ASN A 304 14.97 5.79 1.26
N ASP A 305 14.36 6.46 0.28
CA ASP A 305 15.08 7.35 -0.63
C ASP A 305 15.70 8.54 0.13
N VAL A 306 14.97 9.10 1.10
CA VAL A 306 15.49 10.17 1.98
C VAL A 306 16.63 9.65 2.86
N PHE A 307 16.49 8.45 3.42
CA PHE A 307 17.56 7.83 4.22
C PHE A 307 18.84 7.69 3.42
N LYS A 308 18.75 7.18 2.20
CA LYS A 308 19.91 7.02 1.31
C LYS A 308 20.56 8.36 0.97
N GLN A 309 19.76 9.38 0.61
CA GLN A 309 20.27 10.72 0.29
C GLN A 309 20.98 11.41 1.46
N GLN A 310 20.50 11.17 2.69
CA GLN A 310 21.06 11.79 3.90
C GLN A 310 22.09 10.91 4.62
N GLY A 311 22.36 9.69 4.12
CA GLY A 311 23.24 8.71 4.75
C GLY A 311 22.72 8.20 6.10
N LEU A 312 21.39 8.23 6.29
CA LEU A 312 20.71 7.69 7.47
C LEU A 312 20.57 6.17 7.39
N ASP A 313 20.55 5.61 6.19
CA ASP A 313 20.62 4.19 5.92
C ASP A 313 21.89 3.56 6.50
N GLU A 314 23.05 4.17 6.27
CA GLU A 314 24.34 3.73 6.86
C GLU A 314 24.44 3.98 8.38
N GLN A 315 23.52 4.75 8.95
CA GLN A 315 23.36 4.89 10.40
C GLN A 315 22.39 3.85 10.99
N GLY A 316 21.85 2.95 10.15
CA GLY A 316 20.94 1.88 10.55
C GLY A 316 19.49 2.35 10.80
N CYS A 317 19.07 3.44 10.19
CA CYS A 317 17.71 3.95 10.32
C CYS A 317 16.68 3.19 9.47
N ASN A 318 17.11 2.36 8.50
CA ASN A 318 16.19 1.50 7.75
C ASN A 318 15.43 0.54 8.67
N TYR A 319 14.22 0.23 8.28
CA TYR A 319 13.34 -0.65 9.03
C TYR A 319 13.36 -2.08 8.48
N VAL A 320 13.14 -3.04 9.38
CA VAL A 320 12.89 -4.45 9.06
C VAL A 320 11.58 -4.90 9.70
N PRO A 321 10.84 -5.82 9.07
CA PRO A 321 9.56 -6.29 9.59
C PRO A 321 9.75 -7.35 10.68
N LEU A 322 8.85 -7.36 11.64
CA LEU A 322 8.73 -8.38 12.67
C LEU A 322 7.32 -8.95 12.68
N GLY A 323 7.20 -10.26 12.58
CA GLY A 323 5.94 -10.98 12.69
C GLY A 323 5.60 -11.32 14.14
N LEU A 324 5.06 -10.34 14.87
CA LEU A 324 4.77 -10.49 16.29
C LEU A 324 3.46 -11.20 16.55
N THR A 325 3.40 -11.94 17.67
CA THR A 325 2.16 -12.48 18.22
C THR A 325 1.92 -11.94 19.63
N ILE A 326 0.72 -12.14 20.16
CA ILE A 326 0.40 -11.65 21.52
C ILE A 326 1.05 -12.53 22.60
N ASP A 327 1.22 -13.82 22.34
CA ASP A 327 1.88 -14.79 23.20
C ASP A 327 2.86 -15.66 22.41
N GLU A 328 3.94 -16.12 23.05
CA GLU A 328 4.90 -17.02 22.43
C GLU A 328 4.27 -18.35 22.00
N GLY A 329 4.70 -18.87 20.85
CA GLY A 329 4.25 -20.16 20.33
C GLY A 329 2.96 -20.12 19.53
N MET A 330 2.39 -18.95 19.32
CA MET A 330 1.32 -18.74 18.34
C MET A 330 1.89 -18.71 16.92
N GLU A 331 1.07 -19.10 15.95
CA GLU A 331 1.45 -18.99 14.54
C GLU A 331 1.55 -17.53 14.10
N ASN A 332 2.61 -17.23 13.38
CA ASN A 332 2.81 -15.93 12.75
C ASN A 332 2.23 -15.98 11.33
N ARG A 333 1.23 -15.14 11.06
CA ARG A 333 0.52 -15.06 9.78
C ARG A 333 0.54 -13.65 9.19
N TRP A 334 1.58 -12.89 9.49
CA TRP A 334 1.75 -11.52 8.96
C TRP A 334 1.96 -11.46 7.45
N HIS A 335 2.57 -12.50 6.87
CA HIS A 335 2.72 -12.62 5.43
C HIS A 335 1.93 -13.84 4.96
N THR A 336 0.91 -13.60 4.15
CA THR A 336 0.05 -14.65 3.60
C THR A 336 -0.25 -14.33 2.14
N TYR A 337 -0.59 -15.34 1.37
CA TYR A 337 -1.10 -15.18 0.02
C TYR A 337 -2.45 -15.88 -0.11
N ALA A 338 -3.22 -15.46 -1.10
CA ALA A 338 -4.53 -16.02 -1.36
C ALA A 338 -4.65 -16.46 -2.81
N ASP A 339 -5.40 -17.53 -3.02
CA ASP A 339 -5.84 -17.99 -4.34
C ASP A 339 -6.93 -17.05 -4.93
N THR A 340 -7.56 -16.25 -4.06
CA THR A 340 -8.57 -15.26 -4.44
C THR A 340 -7.96 -13.87 -4.49
N LEU A 341 -8.07 -13.24 -5.66
CA LEU A 341 -7.52 -11.90 -5.88
C LEU A 341 -8.43 -10.81 -5.32
N ASN A 342 -7.82 -9.70 -4.88
CA ASN A 342 -8.56 -8.50 -4.55
C ASN A 342 -9.06 -7.82 -5.83
N ASN A 343 -10.36 -7.70 -5.96
CA ASN A 343 -11.04 -7.11 -7.11
C ASN A 343 -11.71 -5.77 -6.79
N SER A 344 -11.46 -5.18 -5.62
CA SER A 344 -12.12 -3.93 -5.21
C SER A 344 -11.72 -2.74 -6.07
N SER A 345 -10.49 -2.73 -6.61
CA SER A 345 -9.97 -1.65 -7.45
C SER A 345 -8.99 -2.16 -8.50
N GLY A 346 -8.62 -1.28 -9.42
CA GLY A 346 -7.64 -1.58 -10.47
C GLY A 346 -7.68 -0.56 -11.60
N VAL A 347 -6.83 -0.76 -12.59
CA VAL A 347 -6.85 0.06 -13.81
C VAL A 347 -8.05 -0.31 -14.68
N ALA A 348 -8.75 0.70 -15.18
CA ALA A 348 -9.87 0.57 -16.11
C ALA A 348 -9.70 1.50 -17.32
N VAL A 349 -10.33 1.16 -18.44
CA VAL A 349 -10.49 2.03 -19.61
C VAL A 349 -11.87 2.68 -19.53
N THR A 350 -11.95 3.99 -19.75
CA THR A 350 -13.22 4.70 -19.71
C THR A 350 -13.91 4.75 -21.06
N THR A 351 -15.22 4.94 -21.07
CA THR A 351 -16.01 5.14 -22.31
C THR A 351 -15.70 6.46 -23.01
N SER A 352 -14.98 7.39 -22.37
CA SER A 352 -14.50 8.64 -22.97
C SER A 352 -13.19 8.46 -23.76
N CYS A 353 -12.52 7.31 -23.64
CA CYS A 353 -11.32 7.03 -24.41
C CYS A 353 -11.62 7.06 -25.91
N SER A 354 -10.90 7.92 -26.63
CA SER A 354 -11.15 8.16 -28.06
C SER A 354 -10.74 6.99 -28.96
N ASP A 355 -9.84 6.11 -28.48
CA ASP A 355 -9.38 4.92 -29.18
C ASP A 355 -9.13 3.78 -28.19
N ILE A 356 -10.23 3.12 -27.85
CA ILE A 356 -10.26 2.04 -26.87
C ILE A 356 -9.36 0.87 -27.29
N ASP A 357 -9.36 0.53 -28.59
CA ASP A 357 -8.52 -0.55 -29.09
C ASP A 357 -7.02 -0.27 -28.92
N ALA A 358 -6.60 0.96 -29.22
CA ALA A 358 -5.22 1.38 -29.01
C ALA A 358 -4.86 1.46 -27.50
N ALA A 359 -5.81 1.77 -26.61
CA ALA A 359 -5.61 1.76 -25.18
C ALA A 359 -5.32 0.33 -24.66
N PHE A 360 -6.11 -0.65 -25.07
CA PHE A 360 -5.86 -2.06 -24.73
C PHE A 360 -4.58 -2.61 -25.37
N LYS A 361 -4.29 -2.19 -26.61
CA LYS A 361 -3.00 -2.52 -27.24
C LYS A 361 -1.83 -1.98 -26.42
N PHE A 362 -1.90 -0.74 -25.97
CA PHE A 362 -0.86 -0.14 -25.15
C PHE A 362 -0.65 -0.90 -23.84
N MET A 363 -1.72 -1.26 -23.11
CA MET A 363 -1.64 -2.09 -21.92
C MET A 363 -0.97 -3.46 -22.20
N ASN A 364 -1.34 -4.09 -23.32
CA ASN A 364 -0.71 -5.35 -23.74
C ASN A 364 0.78 -5.19 -24.05
N ASP A 365 1.17 -4.13 -24.74
CA ASP A 365 2.55 -3.87 -25.12
C ASP A 365 3.43 -3.55 -23.90
N LEU A 366 2.86 -2.93 -22.85
CA LEU A 366 3.56 -2.70 -21.58
C LEU A 366 3.95 -3.99 -20.85
N LEU A 367 3.36 -5.12 -21.20
CA LEU A 367 3.66 -6.45 -20.71
C LEU A 367 4.66 -7.22 -21.59
N ASP A 368 5.07 -6.66 -22.74
CA ASP A 368 6.18 -7.21 -23.51
C ASP A 368 7.48 -7.14 -22.69
N GLN A 369 8.29 -8.21 -22.74
CA GLN A 369 9.49 -8.33 -21.90
C GLN A 369 10.43 -7.13 -22.04
N GLU A 370 10.71 -6.71 -23.28
CA GLU A 370 11.62 -5.58 -23.53
C GLU A 370 11.06 -4.26 -22.96
N ILE A 371 9.77 -4.06 -23.09
CA ILE A 371 9.11 -2.85 -22.55
C ILE A 371 9.03 -2.92 -21.02
N HIS A 372 8.76 -4.11 -20.46
CA HIS A 372 8.71 -4.31 -19.03
C HIS A 372 10.09 -4.08 -18.38
N ASP A 373 11.17 -4.56 -19.00
CA ASP A 373 12.54 -4.28 -18.53
C ASP A 373 12.85 -2.78 -18.57
N LEU A 374 12.48 -2.06 -19.63
CA LEU A 374 12.61 -0.59 -19.67
C LEU A 374 11.85 0.10 -18.52
N ARG A 375 10.67 -0.38 -18.18
CA ARG A 375 9.84 0.18 -17.11
C ARG A 375 10.47 0.04 -15.73
N PHE A 376 11.06 -1.11 -15.42
CA PHE A 376 11.49 -1.44 -14.07
C PHE A 376 13.02 -1.49 -13.90
N TRP A 377 13.75 -1.96 -14.89
CA TRP A 377 15.20 -1.98 -14.87
C TRP A 377 15.82 -0.69 -15.45
N GLY A 378 15.15 -0.06 -16.42
CA GLY A 378 15.64 1.11 -17.15
C GLY A 378 16.40 0.71 -18.42
N VAL A 379 17.43 1.46 -18.76
CA VAL A 379 18.23 1.28 -19.99
C VAL A 379 19.48 0.45 -19.69
N GLU A 380 19.68 -0.66 -20.41
CA GLU A 380 20.88 -1.49 -20.29
C GLU A 380 22.15 -0.67 -20.59
N GLY A 381 23.15 -0.83 -19.73
CA GLY A 381 24.42 -0.10 -19.80
C GLY A 381 24.37 1.29 -19.16
N GLU A 382 23.19 1.81 -18.83
CA GLU A 382 23.00 3.10 -18.19
C GLU A 382 22.40 2.96 -16.78
N ASP A 383 21.35 2.13 -16.61
CA ASP A 383 20.63 1.94 -15.37
C ASP A 383 20.87 0.57 -14.75
N TYR A 384 21.24 -0.40 -15.56
CA TYR A 384 21.66 -1.74 -15.13
C TYR A 384 22.66 -2.35 -16.10
N LEU A 385 23.34 -3.38 -15.66
CA LEU A 385 24.29 -4.18 -16.42
C LEU A 385 23.86 -5.64 -16.44
N VAL A 386 24.44 -6.41 -17.37
CA VAL A 386 24.23 -7.86 -17.50
C VAL A 386 25.55 -8.56 -17.25
N ASP A 387 25.59 -9.53 -16.33
CA ASP A 387 26.78 -10.31 -16.03
C ASP A 387 27.05 -11.41 -17.08
N GLU A 388 28.14 -12.16 -16.91
CA GLU A 388 28.52 -13.27 -17.82
C GLU A 388 27.52 -14.44 -17.83
N ASN A 389 26.63 -14.53 -16.82
CA ASN A 389 25.58 -15.54 -16.70
C ASN A 389 24.23 -15.02 -17.25
N GLY A 390 24.17 -13.76 -17.63
CA GLY A 390 22.95 -13.10 -18.09
C GLY A 390 22.06 -12.58 -16.96
N LEU A 391 22.61 -12.41 -15.73
CA LEU A 391 21.89 -11.80 -14.62
C LEU A 391 22.00 -10.27 -14.68
N TYR A 392 20.88 -9.59 -14.46
CA TYR A 392 20.81 -8.14 -14.34
C TYR A 392 21.32 -7.72 -12.96
N TYR A 393 22.09 -6.66 -12.93
CA TYR A 393 22.58 -6.06 -11.69
C TYR A 393 22.85 -4.57 -11.85
N ARG A 394 22.90 -3.86 -10.75
CA ARG A 394 23.29 -2.44 -10.66
C ARG A 394 24.60 -2.29 -9.89
N THR A 395 25.42 -1.35 -10.30
CA THR A 395 26.51 -0.87 -9.44
C THR A 395 25.96 0.06 -8.36
N ASP A 396 26.73 0.33 -7.31
CA ASP A 396 26.31 1.28 -6.25
C ASP A 396 26.04 2.67 -6.79
N GLU A 397 26.78 3.10 -7.83
CA GLU A 397 26.56 4.36 -8.51
C GLU A 397 25.20 4.35 -9.24
N MET A 398 24.86 3.27 -9.94
CA MET A 398 23.58 3.10 -10.62
C MET A 398 22.42 3.05 -9.61
N ARG A 399 22.56 2.33 -8.49
CA ARG A 399 21.56 2.30 -7.42
C ARG A 399 21.30 3.69 -6.85
N THR A 400 22.38 4.42 -6.57
CA THR A 400 22.26 5.80 -6.05
C THR A 400 21.59 6.73 -7.06
N LYS A 401 21.99 6.63 -8.34
CA LYS A 401 21.41 7.42 -9.43
C LYS A 401 19.92 7.10 -9.61
N CYS A 402 19.55 5.82 -9.67
CA CYS A 402 18.16 5.38 -9.84
C CYS A 402 17.27 5.67 -8.61
N ALA A 403 17.84 5.90 -7.43
CA ALA A 403 17.12 6.34 -6.24
C ALA A 403 16.87 7.86 -6.20
N ASP A 404 17.59 8.66 -6.98
CA ASP A 404 17.45 10.13 -7.00
C ASP A 404 16.09 10.55 -7.58
N PRO A 405 15.26 11.33 -6.86
CA PRO A 405 13.92 11.73 -7.32
C PRO A 405 13.94 12.54 -8.63
N THR A 406 14.95 13.37 -8.85
CA THR A 406 15.09 14.15 -10.07
C THR A 406 15.38 13.25 -11.26
N TYR A 407 16.25 12.25 -11.05
CA TYR A 407 16.56 11.26 -12.07
C TYR A 407 15.33 10.38 -12.36
N LYS A 408 14.62 9.92 -11.34
CA LYS A 408 13.35 9.19 -11.53
C LYS A 408 12.38 9.98 -12.40
N ALA A 409 12.11 11.23 -12.04
CA ALA A 409 11.16 12.07 -12.76
C ALA A 409 11.55 12.32 -14.23
N SER A 410 12.84 12.52 -14.51
CA SER A 410 13.34 12.89 -15.84
C SER A 410 13.75 11.72 -16.72
N HIS A 411 14.05 10.54 -16.13
CA HIS A 411 14.64 9.43 -16.88
C HIS A 411 13.88 8.12 -16.74
N LEU A 412 13.48 7.70 -15.51
CA LEU A 412 12.81 6.42 -15.29
C LEU A 412 11.28 6.52 -15.42
N CYS A 413 10.65 5.49 -15.97
CA CYS A 413 9.21 5.50 -16.24
C CYS A 413 8.60 4.12 -16.00
N SER A 414 8.16 3.84 -14.77
CA SER A 414 7.57 2.54 -14.43
C SER A 414 6.12 2.37 -14.88
N TYR A 415 5.34 3.46 -14.98
CA TYR A 415 3.89 3.36 -15.14
C TYR A 415 3.28 2.35 -14.15
N SER A 416 3.59 2.54 -12.87
CA SER A 416 3.41 1.53 -11.81
C SER A 416 1.97 1.03 -11.63
N TYR A 417 0.98 1.82 -12.02
CA TYR A 417 -0.44 1.45 -11.95
C TYR A 417 -0.99 0.85 -13.26
N MET A 418 -0.12 0.65 -14.27
CA MET A 418 -0.47 -0.08 -15.49
C MET A 418 -0.12 -1.57 -15.35
N PRO A 419 -0.71 -2.46 -16.17
CA PRO A 419 -0.44 -3.90 -16.14
C PRO A 419 1.04 -4.24 -16.07
N GLN A 420 1.40 -5.18 -15.20
CA GLN A 420 2.79 -5.55 -14.91
C GLN A 420 2.91 -7.02 -14.50
N TRP A 421 4.11 -7.57 -14.62
CA TRP A 421 4.48 -8.89 -14.13
C TRP A 421 5.20 -8.78 -12.79
N LEU A 422 5.07 -9.83 -11.97
CA LEU A 422 5.80 -10.01 -10.71
C LEU A 422 6.65 -11.30 -10.77
N GLY A 423 7.66 -11.37 -9.92
CA GLY A 423 8.50 -12.56 -9.78
C GLY A 423 9.55 -12.70 -10.89
N THR A 424 9.75 -13.92 -11.36
CA THR A 424 10.76 -14.25 -12.35
C THR A 424 10.33 -13.85 -13.75
N SER A 425 11.25 -13.27 -14.51
CA SER A 425 11.09 -12.93 -15.92
C SER A 425 10.83 -14.16 -16.80
N ARG A 426 10.28 -13.92 -17.99
CA ARG A 426 10.03 -14.96 -19.00
C ARG A 426 11.31 -15.64 -19.51
N ASP A 427 12.48 -15.04 -19.30
CA ASP A 427 13.79 -15.68 -19.58
C ASP A 427 14.17 -16.77 -18.57
N GLY A 428 13.41 -16.89 -17.47
CA GLY A 428 13.62 -17.86 -16.40
C GLY A 428 14.86 -17.59 -15.54
N LYS A 429 15.44 -16.38 -15.60
CA LYS A 429 16.67 -16.02 -14.88
C LYS A 429 16.52 -14.77 -14.04
N ASN A 430 16.08 -13.69 -14.68
CA ASN A 430 16.02 -12.40 -14.03
C ASN A 430 14.67 -12.22 -13.36
N ALA A 431 14.64 -11.46 -12.27
CA ALA A 431 13.39 -10.96 -11.75
C ALA A 431 12.82 -9.87 -12.65
N MET A 432 11.51 -9.74 -12.66
CA MET A 432 10.80 -8.70 -13.41
C MET A 432 11.13 -7.30 -12.92
N LYS A 433 11.57 -7.18 -11.65
CA LYS A 433 11.95 -5.90 -11.01
C LYS A 433 13.22 -6.08 -10.19
N PRO A 434 14.05 -5.02 -10.08
CA PRO A 434 15.30 -5.08 -9.31
C PRO A 434 15.10 -5.57 -7.87
N GLU A 435 14.08 -5.05 -7.19
CA GLU A 435 13.79 -5.38 -5.79
C GLU A 435 13.37 -6.83 -5.57
N GLN A 436 12.96 -7.54 -6.62
CA GLN A 436 12.57 -8.95 -6.58
C GLN A 436 13.73 -9.89 -6.93
N GLN A 437 14.87 -9.38 -7.39
CA GLN A 437 16.06 -10.18 -7.66
C GLN A 437 16.93 -10.26 -6.41
N THR A 438 17.00 -11.44 -5.79
CA THR A 438 17.67 -11.65 -4.50
C THR A 438 19.08 -11.07 -4.46
N SER A 439 19.91 -11.29 -5.49
CA SER A 439 21.26 -10.74 -5.54
C SER A 439 21.26 -9.20 -5.55
N GLU A 440 20.41 -8.59 -6.36
CA GLU A 440 20.30 -7.13 -6.45
C GLU A 440 19.71 -6.52 -5.17
N PHE A 441 18.72 -7.21 -4.60
CA PHE A 441 18.14 -6.83 -3.31
C PHE A 441 19.21 -6.80 -2.21
N LEU A 442 19.96 -7.90 -2.02
CA LEU A 442 20.99 -8.00 -0.98
C LEU A 442 22.15 -7.01 -1.20
N ASP A 443 22.60 -6.85 -2.44
CA ASP A 443 23.66 -5.90 -2.79
C ASP A 443 23.19 -4.43 -2.62
N GLY A 444 21.89 -4.17 -2.77
CA GLY A 444 21.28 -2.86 -2.57
C GLY A 444 21.09 -2.45 -1.11
N LEU A 445 21.20 -3.39 -0.18
CA LEU A 445 21.04 -3.11 1.25
C LEU A 445 22.18 -2.25 1.80
N SER A 446 21.86 -1.35 2.73
CA SER A 446 22.86 -0.64 3.53
C SER A 446 23.67 -1.60 4.41
N THR A 447 24.88 -1.20 4.80
CA THR A 447 25.75 -2.03 5.66
C THR A 447 25.05 -2.52 6.95
N PRO A 448 24.26 -1.67 7.68
CA PRO A 448 23.51 -2.15 8.84
C PRO A 448 22.45 -3.20 8.50
N LEU A 449 21.72 -3.05 7.38
CA LEU A 449 20.76 -4.05 6.96
C LEU A 449 21.41 -5.38 6.58
N GLN A 450 22.53 -5.35 5.83
CA GLN A 450 23.30 -6.55 5.51
C GLN A 450 23.70 -7.33 6.78
N LYS A 451 24.10 -6.62 7.85
CA LYS A 451 24.41 -7.25 9.15
C LYS A 451 23.17 -7.88 9.79
N VAL A 452 22.01 -7.20 9.74
CA VAL A 452 20.76 -7.75 10.26
C VAL A 452 20.39 -9.03 9.52
N PHE A 453 20.36 -8.99 8.19
CA PHE A 453 20.02 -10.15 7.37
C PHE A 453 20.99 -11.31 7.60
N ALA A 454 22.29 -11.04 7.66
CA ALA A 454 23.29 -12.07 7.97
C ALA A 454 23.15 -12.65 9.39
N ALA A 455 22.79 -11.83 10.39
CA ALA A 455 22.61 -12.26 11.76
C ALA A 455 21.40 -13.20 11.94
N TYR A 456 20.31 -12.92 11.23
CA TYR A 456 19.11 -13.74 11.24
C TYR A 456 19.14 -14.88 10.21
N GLY A 457 20.10 -14.86 9.25
CA GLY A 457 20.26 -15.89 8.23
C GLY A 457 19.12 -15.88 7.20
N VAL A 458 18.69 -14.69 6.78
CA VAL A 458 17.58 -14.46 5.85
C VAL A 458 18.03 -13.69 4.61
N ASP A 459 17.35 -13.89 3.49
CA ASP A 459 17.70 -13.31 2.20
C ASP A 459 16.63 -12.33 1.65
N SER A 460 15.52 -12.17 2.36
CA SER A 460 14.42 -11.28 1.98
C SER A 460 13.69 -10.70 3.21
N TYR A 461 12.86 -9.68 3.00
CA TYR A 461 11.95 -9.18 4.04
C TYR A 461 10.84 -10.19 4.38
N VAL A 462 10.42 -11.01 3.42
CA VAL A 462 9.47 -12.10 3.62
C VAL A 462 10.07 -13.14 4.58
N ASP A 463 11.33 -13.55 4.34
CA ASP A 463 12.04 -14.44 5.26
C ASP A 463 12.22 -13.81 6.66
N MET A 464 12.49 -12.50 6.71
CA MET A 464 12.67 -11.77 7.97
C MET A 464 11.40 -11.77 8.83
N ILE A 465 10.23 -11.61 8.22
CA ILE A 465 8.96 -11.66 8.96
C ILE A 465 8.64 -13.08 9.43
N GLY A 466 9.09 -14.10 8.70
CA GLY A 466 9.06 -15.50 9.13
C GLY A 466 7.67 -16.08 9.32
N SER A 467 6.70 -15.65 8.54
CA SER A 467 5.35 -16.21 8.55
C SER A 467 5.32 -17.66 8.11
N VAL A 468 4.28 -18.38 8.56
CA VAL A 468 3.98 -19.69 8.00
C VAL A 468 3.52 -19.55 6.55
N GLU A 469 4.01 -20.45 5.70
CA GLU A 469 3.56 -20.57 4.31
C GLU A 469 2.26 -21.39 4.29
N GLU A 470 1.13 -20.72 4.30
CA GLU A 470 -0.17 -21.37 4.24
C GLU A 470 -1.09 -20.57 3.32
N GLU A 471 -1.69 -21.25 2.36
CA GLU A 471 -2.74 -20.69 1.52
C GLU A 471 -4.02 -20.51 2.33
N GLU A 472 -4.61 -19.32 2.28
CA GLU A 472 -5.90 -19.07 2.86
C GLU A 472 -7.02 -19.66 2.00
N GLY A 473 -8.18 -19.91 2.60
CA GLY A 473 -9.31 -20.50 1.88
C GLY A 473 -9.92 -19.57 0.82
N PRO A 474 -10.83 -20.06 -0.02
CA PRO A 474 -11.41 -19.31 -1.14
C PRO A 474 -12.23 -18.09 -0.71
N TRP A 475 -12.48 -17.93 0.57
CA TRP A 475 -13.13 -16.74 1.13
C TRP A 475 -12.20 -15.56 1.30
N PHE A 476 -10.90 -15.80 1.42
CA PHE A 476 -9.90 -14.76 1.70
C PHE A 476 -9.55 -13.95 0.42
N PRO A 477 -9.35 -12.63 0.52
CA PRO A 477 -9.59 -11.80 1.70
C PRO A 477 -11.05 -11.34 1.81
N MET A 478 -11.59 -11.30 3.04
CA MET A 478 -12.96 -10.86 3.29
C MET A 478 -13.12 -9.34 3.16
N TYR A 479 -12.05 -8.55 3.37
CA TYR A 479 -12.09 -7.09 3.21
C TYR A 479 -12.49 -6.65 1.79
N SER A 480 -12.25 -7.46 0.78
CA SER A 480 -12.70 -7.18 -0.59
C SER A 480 -14.22 -7.07 -0.73
N TYR A 481 -14.96 -7.70 0.21
CA TYR A 481 -16.42 -7.55 0.30
C TYR A 481 -16.79 -6.36 1.20
N SER A 482 -16.23 -6.25 2.40
CA SER A 482 -16.55 -5.16 3.32
C SER A 482 -16.21 -3.79 2.73
N GLY A 483 -15.13 -3.67 1.97
CA GLY A 483 -14.76 -2.44 1.24
C GLY A 483 -15.78 -2.01 0.19
N SER A 484 -16.58 -2.94 -0.35
CA SER A 484 -17.66 -2.65 -1.31
C SER A 484 -19.03 -2.42 -0.65
N MET A 485 -19.15 -2.63 0.68
CA MET A 485 -20.42 -2.48 1.39
C MET A 485 -20.89 -1.03 1.41
N THR A 486 -22.17 -0.83 1.11
CA THR A 486 -22.83 0.48 1.15
C THR A 486 -23.88 0.53 2.26
N THR A 487 -24.32 1.73 2.62
CA THR A 487 -25.40 1.93 3.60
C THR A 487 -26.79 1.46 3.10
N ALA A 488 -26.86 0.75 1.99
CA ALA A 488 -28.10 0.15 1.49
C ALA A 488 -28.52 -1.09 2.31
N THR A 489 -27.58 -1.72 3.02
CA THR A 489 -27.83 -2.89 3.88
C THR A 489 -27.64 -2.56 5.36
N PRO A 490 -28.28 -3.32 6.28
CA PRO A 490 -28.04 -3.16 7.71
C PRO A 490 -26.56 -3.39 8.08
N GLY A 491 -25.89 -4.37 7.47
CA GLY A 491 -24.46 -4.66 7.68
C GLY A 491 -23.57 -3.50 7.22
N GLY A 492 -23.84 -2.93 6.05
CA GLY A 492 -23.11 -1.75 5.57
C GLY A 492 -23.31 -0.50 6.43
N VAL A 493 -24.55 -0.30 6.96
CA VAL A 493 -24.79 0.77 7.95
C VAL A 493 -23.98 0.53 9.24
N ALA A 494 -23.92 -0.72 9.71
CA ALA A 494 -23.12 -1.07 10.89
C ALA A 494 -21.62 -0.87 10.63
N TRP A 495 -21.11 -1.31 9.47
CA TRP A 495 -19.71 -1.16 9.05
C TRP A 495 -19.23 0.29 9.14
N VAL A 496 -19.96 1.22 8.51
CA VAL A 496 -19.63 2.65 8.55
C VAL A 496 -19.63 3.18 9.99
N LYS A 497 -20.64 2.85 10.79
CA LYS A 497 -20.71 3.29 12.19
C LYS A 497 -19.62 2.69 13.07
N MET A 498 -19.24 1.44 12.85
CA MET A 498 -18.12 0.80 13.55
C MET A 498 -16.81 1.55 13.26
N GLY A 499 -16.56 1.92 12.00
CA GLY A 499 -15.44 2.76 11.60
C GLY A 499 -15.43 4.11 12.33
N GLU A 500 -16.54 4.86 12.29
CA GLU A 500 -16.69 6.14 12.99
C GLU A 500 -16.38 6.02 14.50
N VAL A 501 -16.88 4.96 15.15
CA VAL A 501 -16.62 4.73 16.58
C VAL A 501 -15.15 4.39 16.84
N LYS A 502 -14.54 3.54 16.01
CA LYS A 502 -13.11 3.21 16.13
C LYS A 502 -12.24 4.47 15.99
N HIS A 503 -12.47 5.26 14.96
CA HIS A 503 -11.72 6.49 14.72
C HIS A 503 -11.89 7.52 15.87
N GLU A 504 -13.08 7.60 16.46
CA GLU A 504 -13.29 8.48 17.60
C GLU A 504 -12.62 7.96 18.89
N TRP A 505 -12.67 6.66 19.16
CA TRP A 505 -12.37 6.12 20.48
C TRP A 505 -10.99 5.51 20.63
N LEU A 506 -10.41 4.88 19.60
CA LEU A 506 -9.11 4.21 19.73
C LEU A 506 -7.98 5.16 20.16
N PRO A 507 -7.85 6.38 19.58
CA PRO A 507 -6.88 7.35 20.11
C PRO A 507 -7.15 7.74 21.57
N LYS A 508 -8.41 7.90 21.95
CA LYS A 508 -8.78 8.21 23.35
C LYS A 508 -8.41 7.08 24.30
N VAL A 509 -8.60 5.83 23.90
CA VAL A 509 -8.21 4.64 24.66
C VAL A 509 -6.70 4.61 24.92
N VAL A 510 -5.90 4.85 23.87
CA VAL A 510 -4.43 4.90 23.99
C VAL A 510 -3.98 6.04 24.90
N MET A 511 -4.58 7.21 24.81
CA MET A 511 -4.20 8.38 25.62
C MET A 511 -4.81 8.39 27.02
N ALA A 512 -5.71 7.48 27.34
CA ALA A 512 -6.52 7.51 28.56
C ALA A 512 -5.68 7.42 29.85
N PRO A 513 -5.92 8.28 30.85
CA PRO A 513 -5.32 8.11 32.18
C PRO A 513 -5.93 6.95 32.99
N ASP A 514 -7.13 6.50 32.61
CA ASP A 514 -7.82 5.33 33.13
C ASP A 514 -8.28 4.48 31.95
N PHE A 515 -7.43 3.51 31.59
CA PHE A 515 -7.65 2.61 30.46
C PHE A 515 -8.98 1.86 30.60
N GLU A 516 -9.22 1.20 31.73
CA GLU A 516 -10.38 0.33 31.93
C GLU A 516 -11.70 1.09 31.77
N SER A 517 -11.78 2.27 32.35
CA SER A 517 -12.96 3.14 32.21
C SER A 517 -13.20 3.54 30.76
N THR A 518 -12.16 3.94 30.06
CA THR A 518 -12.27 4.43 28.67
C THR A 518 -12.53 3.27 27.71
N TRP A 519 -11.88 2.12 27.90
CA TRP A 519 -12.16 0.90 27.14
C TRP A 519 -13.63 0.47 27.24
N ASN A 520 -14.20 0.47 28.46
CA ASN A 520 -15.61 0.12 28.66
C ASN A 520 -16.57 1.12 27.98
N GLN A 521 -16.20 2.41 27.90
CA GLN A 521 -16.97 3.42 27.16
C GLN A 521 -16.88 3.16 25.65
N TYR A 522 -15.67 2.89 25.13
CA TYR A 522 -15.46 2.49 23.74
C TYR A 522 -16.32 1.26 23.38
N MET A 523 -16.24 0.20 24.16
CA MET A 523 -17.04 -1.03 23.92
C MET A 523 -18.55 -0.77 23.98
N THR A 524 -18.99 0.16 24.82
CA THR A 524 -20.41 0.59 24.87
C THR A 524 -20.82 1.30 23.57
N ALA A 525 -20.00 2.21 23.07
CA ALA A 525 -20.24 2.93 21.82
C ALA A 525 -20.17 1.97 20.62
N TYR A 526 -19.18 1.06 20.60
CA TYR A 526 -18.98 0.09 19.55
C TYR A 526 -20.17 -0.86 19.43
N ASN A 527 -20.64 -1.42 20.52
CA ASN A 527 -21.83 -2.28 20.54
C ASN A 527 -23.11 -1.55 20.09
N ALA A 528 -23.20 -0.22 20.31
CA ALA A 528 -24.32 0.58 19.84
C ALA A 528 -24.32 0.78 18.32
N ALA A 529 -23.21 0.52 17.64
CA ALA A 529 -23.12 0.51 16.18
C ALA A 529 -23.75 -0.74 15.53
N ASN A 530 -24.23 -1.70 16.32
CA ASN A 530 -24.82 -2.98 15.91
C ASN A 530 -23.85 -3.86 15.07
N PRO A 531 -22.66 -4.19 15.56
CA PRO A 531 -21.68 -5.01 14.81
C PRO A 531 -22.23 -6.37 14.38
N GLN A 532 -23.28 -6.87 15.05
CA GLN A 532 -23.93 -8.15 14.70
C GLN A 532 -24.58 -8.12 13.30
N ASP A 533 -25.09 -6.97 12.84
CA ASP A 533 -25.64 -6.84 11.49
C ASP A 533 -24.52 -6.95 10.43
N PHE A 534 -23.36 -6.37 10.70
CA PHE A 534 -22.16 -6.51 9.86
C PHE A 534 -21.67 -7.96 9.82
N LEU A 535 -21.48 -8.58 11.00
CA LEU A 535 -21.00 -9.96 11.09
C LEU A 535 -21.93 -10.98 10.42
N ALA A 536 -23.25 -10.77 10.49
CA ALA A 536 -24.22 -11.63 9.82
C ALA A 536 -24.10 -11.54 8.28
N GLU A 537 -23.83 -10.36 7.75
CA GLU A 537 -23.65 -10.16 6.32
C GLU A 537 -22.29 -10.74 5.86
N MET A 538 -21.22 -10.54 6.63
CA MET A 538 -19.91 -11.16 6.39
C MET A 538 -19.96 -12.68 6.47
N GLN A 539 -20.74 -13.25 7.41
CA GLN A 539 -20.95 -14.70 7.50
C GLN A 539 -21.64 -15.26 6.25
N THR A 540 -22.64 -14.55 5.74
CA THR A 540 -23.34 -14.93 4.50
C THR A 540 -22.38 -14.95 3.32
N GLU A 541 -21.50 -13.95 3.22
CA GLU A 541 -20.49 -13.88 2.17
C GLU A 541 -19.40 -14.96 2.32
N LEU A 542 -18.97 -15.24 3.55
CA LEU A 542 -18.07 -16.36 3.83
C LEU A 542 -18.65 -17.67 3.31
N GLU A 543 -19.90 -17.98 3.69
CA GLU A 543 -20.60 -19.20 3.27
C GLU A 543 -20.73 -19.27 1.74
N ARG A 544 -21.07 -18.16 1.09
CA ARG A 544 -21.15 -18.07 -0.37
C ARG A 544 -19.81 -18.39 -1.04
N ARG A 545 -18.71 -17.79 -0.57
CA ARG A 545 -17.37 -18.03 -1.13
C ARG A 545 -16.84 -19.43 -0.85
N ALA A 546 -17.13 -19.96 0.32
CA ALA A 546 -16.72 -21.31 0.72
C ALA A 546 -17.59 -22.41 0.11
N GLY A 547 -18.73 -22.07 -0.51
CA GLY A 547 -19.65 -23.05 -1.08
C GLY A 547 -20.43 -23.84 -0.03
N LEU A 548 -20.74 -23.25 1.14
CA LEU A 548 -21.43 -23.82 2.28
C LEU A 548 -22.94 -23.59 2.23
#